data_0c130529e3ddb011d80aaa82048343a8
#
_entry.id   0c130529e3ddb011d80aaa82048343a8
#
_cell.length_a   1.000
_cell.length_b   1.000
_cell.length_c   1.000
_cell.angle_alpha   90.00
_cell.angle_beta   90.00
_cell.angle_gamma   90.00
#
_symmetry.space_group_name_H-M   'P 1'
#
loop_
_entity.id
_entity.type
_entity.pdbx_description
1 polymer ?
#
loop_
_entity_poly.entity_id
_entity_poly.type
_entity_poly.pdbx_seq_one_letter_code
_entity_poly.pdbx_strand_id
1 'polypeptide(L)'
;TVITSISLDHMEYLGGTVTQIAGEKAGILKKNMPVVYDDTDAAASAVIRNRAAELSCPAYPISPEVYTDLRRGHGGMSLMIKEKSQRLFIPFEAEYQAVNACIAYQAARLLAVDGETAAAGIRNAVWHGRMEEIQDGVYLDGAHNEGGIRAFVGAAAEVAARRREESGKDGRIFLLFAAVSDKNYESMLETLMRKLKPDRLVLTHLYTSRALSMEAMEKAAHRVADGCEVQSIPDVKTAYQTLVQEKRPEDTCFCVGSLYLIGELEKKISRTGFDSTARMV
;
A
#
# COMPACT_ATOMS: atom_id res chain seq x y z
N THR A 1 4.72 6.38 21.68
CA THR A 1 5.34 5.66 20.56
C THR A 1 4.25 5.05 19.69
N VAL A 2 4.48 5.00 18.38
CA VAL A 2 3.59 4.32 17.41
C VAL A 2 4.43 3.35 16.58
N ILE A 3 3.96 2.10 16.44
CA ILE A 3 4.57 1.08 15.58
C ILE A 3 3.47 0.55 14.66
N THR A 4 3.61 0.81 13.36
CA THR A 4 2.72 0.27 12.32
C THR A 4 3.12 -1.15 11.93
N SER A 5 2.51 -1.71 10.90
CA SER A 5 2.76 -3.07 10.43
C SER A 5 4.25 -3.38 10.27
N ILE A 6 4.64 -4.60 10.64
CA ILE A 6 6.00 -5.12 10.52
C ILE A 6 6.00 -6.21 9.46
N SER A 7 6.89 -6.09 8.50
CA SER A 7 7.12 -7.09 7.44
C SER A 7 8.61 -7.22 7.17
N LEU A 8 8.99 -8.23 6.40
CA LEU A 8 10.37 -8.41 5.95
C LEU A 8 10.75 -7.24 5.01
N ASP A 9 11.58 -6.36 5.51
CA ASP A 9 12.19 -5.24 4.79
C ASP A 9 13.50 -4.84 5.46
N HIS A 10 14.43 -4.28 4.70
CA HIS A 10 15.76 -3.90 5.19
C HIS A 10 16.49 -5.03 5.94
N MET A 11 16.36 -6.27 5.43
CA MET A 11 16.86 -7.49 6.11
C MET A 11 18.35 -7.46 6.39
N GLU A 12 19.13 -6.76 5.58
CA GLU A 12 20.58 -6.57 5.79
C GLU A 12 20.89 -5.82 7.10
N TYR A 13 19.98 -4.97 7.56
CA TYR A 13 20.18 -4.11 8.74
C TYR A 13 19.32 -4.53 9.93
N LEU A 14 18.10 -4.98 9.69
CA LEU A 14 17.10 -5.23 10.75
C LEU A 14 16.95 -6.70 11.10
N GLY A 15 17.61 -7.61 10.36
CA GLY A 15 17.51 -9.06 10.55
C GLY A 15 16.58 -9.76 9.55
N GLY A 16 16.72 -11.08 9.48
CA GLY A 16 16.04 -11.94 8.49
C GLY A 16 14.67 -12.48 8.93
N THR A 17 14.16 -12.09 10.11
CA THR A 17 12.87 -12.55 10.63
C THR A 17 12.01 -11.40 11.13
N VAL A 18 10.67 -11.58 11.07
CA VAL A 18 9.70 -10.61 11.61
C VAL A 18 9.97 -10.29 13.08
N THR A 19 10.37 -11.28 13.90
CA THR A 19 10.69 -11.08 15.31
C THR A 19 11.93 -10.23 15.52
N GLN A 20 12.97 -10.39 14.70
CA GLN A 20 14.17 -9.56 14.77
C GLN A 20 13.84 -8.10 14.39
N ILE A 21 13.13 -7.90 13.28
CA ILE A 21 12.70 -6.57 12.84
C ILE A 21 11.79 -5.91 13.88
N ALA A 22 10.89 -6.69 14.50
CA ALA A 22 10.04 -6.21 15.60
C ALA A 22 10.87 -5.77 16.81
N GLY A 23 11.94 -6.51 17.15
CA GLY A 23 12.87 -6.18 18.24
C GLY A 23 13.55 -4.82 18.00
N GLU A 24 14.11 -4.62 16.80
CA GLU A 24 14.74 -3.36 16.41
C GLU A 24 13.74 -2.19 16.48
N LYS A 25 12.53 -2.38 15.94
CA LYS A 25 11.48 -1.35 15.98
C LYS A 25 10.99 -1.10 17.42
N ALA A 26 10.90 -2.10 18.27
CA ALA A 26 10.56 -1.94 19.68
C ALA A 26 11.63 -1.19 20.48
N GLY A 27 12.85 -1.05 19.95
CA GLY A 27 13.90 -0.22 20.53
C GLY A 27 13.53 1.27 20.69
N ILE A 28 12.54 1.77 19.96
CA ILE A 28 12.03 3.15 20.12
C ILE A 28 11.11 3.34 21.33
N LEU A 29 10.71 2.28 22.03
CA LEU A 29 9.87 2.37 23.22
C LEU A 29 10.66 3.04 24.37
N LYS A 30 9.99 3.95 25.08
CA LYS A 30 10.58 4.67 26.22
C LYS A 30 9.81 4.32 27.48
N LYS A 31 10.53 4.12 28.58
CA LYS A 31 9.98 3.74 29.87
C LYS A 31 8.78 4.60 30.27
N ASN A 32 7.70 3.96 30.71
CA ASN A 32 6.45 4.56 31.17
C ASN A 32 5.69 5.36 30.09
N MET A 33 6.10 5.31 28.81
CA MET A 33 5.41 6.02 27.74
C MET A 33 4.48 5.08 26.96
N PRO A 34 3.26 5.52 26.59
CA PRO A 34 2.32 4.67 25.87
C PRO A 34 2.88 4.23 24.49
N VAL A 35 2.51 3.02 24.08
CA VAL A 35 2.74 2.50 22.73
C VAL A 35 1.43 2.07 22.09
N VAL A 36 1.16 2.59 20.88
CA VAL A 36 0.10 2.13 19.99
C VAL A 36 0.75 1.31 18.88
N TYR A 37 0.28 0.12 18.62
CA TYR A 37 0.94 -0.73 17.63
C TYR A 37 -0.03 -1.62 16.87
N ASP A 38 0.37 -2.00 15.65
CA ASP A 38 -0.33 -2.96 14.81
C ASP A 38 -0.22 -4.36 15.43
N ASP A 39 -1.37 -4.97 15.73
CA ASP A 39 -1.50 -6.31 16.35
C ASP A 39 -1.99 -7.37 15.34
N THR A 40 -1.76 -7.14 14.05
CA THR A 40 -2.19 -8.09 12.99
C THR A 40 -1.22 -9.27 12.80
N ASP A 41 0.07 -9.10 13.14
CA ASP A 41 1.06 -10.17 13.13
C ASP A 41 1.38 -10.61 14.56
N ALA A 42 1.02 -11.84 14.91
CA ALA A 42 1.17 -12.37 16.28
C ALA A 42 2.63 -12.43 16.75
N ALA A 43 3.59 -12.69 15.85
CA ALA A 43 5.00 -12.79 16.22
C ALA A 43 5.60 -11.40 16.53
N ALA A 44 5.29 -10.40 15.69
CA ALA A 44 5.68 -9.00 15.93
C ALA A 44 5.03 -8.46 17.20
N SER A 45 3.73 -8.70 17.39
CA SER A 45 2.97 -8.29 18.56
C SER A 45 3.54 -8.82 19.86
N ALA A 46 3.91 -10.09 19.91
CA ALA A 46 4.51 -10.68 21.10
C ALA A 46 5.80 -9.95 21.52
N VAL A 47 6.67 -9.62 20.55
CA VAL A 47 7.92 -8.88 20.82
C VAL A 47 7.62 -7.50 21.37
N ILE A 48 6.72 -6.73 20.70
CA ILE A 48 6.37 -5.37 21.14
C ILE A 48 5.74 -5.39 22.53
N ARG A 49 4.81 -6.31 22.80
CA ARG A 49 4.12 -6.47 24.09
C ARG A 49 5.09 -6.79 25.21
N ASN A 50 6.01 -7.74 25.01
CA ASN A 50 7.02 -8.09 25.99
C ASN A 50 7.92 -6.87 26.30
N ARG A 51 8.38 -6.17 25.27
CA ARG A 51 9.20 -4.97 25.47
C ARG A 51 8.44 -3.85 26.17
N ALA A 52 7.16 -3.66 25.86
CA ALA A 52 6.31 -2.70 26.56
C ALA A 52 6.15 -3.05 28.05
N ALA A 53 5.96 -4.33 28.38
CA ALA A 53 5.88 -4.79 29.77
C ALA A 53 7.19 -4.54 30.54
N GLU A 54 8.36 -4.86 29.96
CA GLU A 54 9.68 -4.59 30.55
C GLU A 54 9.88 -3.11 30.89
N LEU A 55 9.37 -2.21 30.03
CA LEU A 55 9.51 -0.76 30.18
C LEU A 55 8.32 -0.12 30.92
N SER A 56 7.36 -0.91 31.41
CA SER A 56 6.13 -0.43 32.06
C SER A 56 5.34 0.54 31.17
N CYS A 57 5.32 0.30 29.86
CA CYS A 57 4.59 1.10 28.89
C CYS A 57 3.12 0.66 28.84
N PRO A 58 2.13 1.59 28.98
CA PRO A 58 0.76 1.27 28.60
C PRO A 58 0.69 0.89 27.12
N ALA A 59 0.16 -0.29 26.80
CA ALA A 59 0.16 -0.86 25.47
C ALA A 59 -1.25 -0.89 24.87
N TYR A 60 -1.39 -0.38 23.65
CA TYR A 60 -2.64 -0.26 22.91
C TYR A 60 -2.51 -1.03 21.57
N PRO A 61 -2.83 -2.35 21.58
CA PRO A 61 -2.84 -3.16 20.37
C PRO A 61 -4.01 -2.78 19.48
N ILE A 62 -3.76 -2.66 18.19
CA ILE A 62 -4.76 -2.33 17.18
C ILE A 62 -4.79 -3.44 16.12
N SER A 63 -5.94 -4.08 15.99
CA SER A 63 -6.23 -5.10 14.98
C SER A 63 -7.62 -4.84 14.37
N PRO A 64 -8.07 -5.60 13.36
CA PRO A 64 -9.44 -5.52 12.85
C PRO A 64 -10.53 -5.72 13.91
N GLU A 65 -10.20 -6.27 15.08
CA GLU A 65 -11.14 -6.47 16.19
C GLU A 65 -11.57 -5.17 16.87
N VAL A 66 -10.82 -4.07 16.73
CA VAL A 66 -11.17 -2.77 17.37
C VAL A 66 -12.27 -2.01 16.66
N TYR A 67 -12.62 -2.41 15.43
CA TYR A 67 -13.68 -1.77 14.66
C TYR A 67 -14.74 -2.76 14.16
N THR A 68 -15.83 -2.23 13.65
CA THR A 68 -16.94 -2.95 13.02
C THR A 68 -17.52 -2.11 11.89
N ASP A 69 -18.51 -2.65 11.17
CA ASP A 69 -19.24 -1.94 10.10
C ASP A 69 -18.28 -1.34 9.04
N LEU A 70 -17.26 -2.12 8.67
CA LEU A 70 -16.35 -1.74 7.59
C LEU A 70 -17.11 -1.77 6.25
N ARG A 71 -17.27 -0.60 5.64
CA ARG A 71 -17.88 -0.43 4.32
C ARG A 71 -16.87 0.18 3.38
N ARG A 72 -16.69 -0.42 2.23
CA ARG A 72 -15.76 0.01 1.20
C ARG A 72 -16.52 0.62 0.03
N GLY A 73 -15.92 1.60 -0.61
CA GLY A 73 -16.49 2.25 -1.77
C GLY A 73 -15.42 2.97 -2.59
N HIS A 74 -15.84 3.53 -3.71
CA HIS A 74 -14.97 4.38 -4.50
C HIS A 74 -14.49 5.59 -3.67
N GLY A 75 -13.19 5.82 -3.66
CA GLY A 75 -12.57 6.95 -2.95
C GLY A 75 -12.35 6.74 -1.44
N GLY A 76 -12.62 5.53 -0.90
CA GLY A 76 -12.30 5.27 0.51
C GLY A 76 -13.19 4.23 1.20
N MET A 77 -13.07 4.20 2.51
CA MET A 77 -13.84 3.28 3.36
C MET A 77 -14.35 3.97 4.61
N SER A 78 -15.39 3.42 5.23
CA SER A 78 -15.88 3.85 6.53
C SER A 78 -15.95 2.68 7.50
N LEU A 79 -15.71 2.95 8.78
CA LEU A 79 -15.81 1.97 9.86
C LEU A 79 -16.29 2.62 11.15
N MET A 80 -16.65 1.78 12.14
CA MET A 80 -17.06 2.21 13.48
C MET A 80 -16.06 1.69 14.51
N ILE A 81 -15.42 2.56 15.28
CA ILE A 81 -14.60 2.18 16.45
C ILE A 81 -15.54 1.65 17.55
N LYS A 82 -15.36 0.39 17.96
CA LYS A 82 -16.29 -0.30 18.89
C LYS A 82 -16.42 0.41 20.23
N GLU A 83 -15.29 0.67 20.91
CA GLU A 83 -15.31 1.21 22.28
C GLU A 83 -15.84 2.62 22.39
N LYS A 84 -15.75 3.41 21.33
CA LYS A 84 -16.08 4.84 21.34
C LYS A 84 -17.31 5.18 20.53
N SER A 85 -17.90 4.20 19.82
CA SER A 85 -18.98 4.43 18.84
C SER A 85 -18.68 5.57 17.88
N GLN A 86 -17.37 5.75 17.53
CA GLN A 86 -16.91 6.81 16.65
C GLN A 86 -16.82 6.28 15.23
N ARG A 87 -17.52 6.92 14.30
CA ARG A 87 -17.40 6.62 12.87
C ARG A 87 -16.18 7.33 12.29
N LEU A 88 -15.37 6.56 11.55
CA LEU A 88 -14.27 7.08 10.75
C LEU A 88 -14.60 6.93 9.27
N PHE A 89 -14.26 7.94 8.49
CA PHE A 89 -14.09 7.84 7.03
C PHE A 89 -12.61 7.92 6.72
N ILE A 90 -12.12 6.99 5.91
CA ILE A 90 -10.71 6.81 5.56
C ILE A 90 -10.62 6.98 4.05
N PRO A 91 -9.95 8.04 3.54
CA PRO A 91 -9.91 8.37 2.11
C PRO A 91 -8.89 7.51 1.34
N PHE A 92 -8.84 6.23 1.65
CA PHE A 92 -7.98 5.24 1.02
C PHE A 92 -8.77 3.95 0.80
N GLU A 93 -8.55 3.28 -0.33
CA GLU A 93 -9.30 2.07 -0.71
C GLU A 93 -8.67 0.78 -0.18
N ALA A 94 -7.38 0.79 0.16
CA ALA A 94 -6.68 -0.39 0.64
C ALA A 94 -7.06 -0.74 2.09
N GLU A 95 -7.53 -1.97 2.34
CA GLU A 95 -8.04 -2.41 3.65
C GLU A 95 -7.05 -2.22 4.82
N TYR A 96 -5.76 -2.41 4.58
CA TYR A 96 -4.75 -2.20 5.64
C TYR A 96 -4.74 -0.77 6.19
N GLN A 97 -5.28 0.19 5.47
CA GLN A 97 -5.44 1.57 5.95
C GLN A 97 -6.51 1.70 7.05
N ALA A 98 -7.41 0.72 7.18
CA ALA A 98 -8.35 0.69 8.30
C ALA A 98 -7.62 0.56 9.64
N VAL A 99 -6.65 -0.36 9.73
CA VAL A 99 -5.80 -0.53 10.92
C VAL A 99 -4.93 0.71 11.14
N ASN A 100 -4.29 1.25 10.09
CA ASN A 100 -3.48 2.47 10.19
C ASN A 100 -4.29 3.67 10.70
N ALA A 101 -5.54 3.84 10.24
CA ALA A 101 -6.44 4.90 10.70
C ALA A 101 -6.83 4.72 12.18
N CYS A 102 -7.09 3.48 12.62
CA CYS A 102 -7.35 3.19 14.02
C CYS A 102 -6.13 3.45 14.91
N ILE A 103 -4.92 3.14 14.43
CA ILE A 103 -3.66 3.48 15.11
C ILE A 103 -3.52 5.00 15.24
N ALA A 104 -3.73 5.74 14.15
CA ALA A 104 -3.68 7.21 14.15
C ALA A 104 -4.73 7.82 15.08
N TYR A 105 -5.97 7.31 15.04
CA TYR A 105 -7.04 7.73 15.95
C TYR A 105 -6.66 7.50 17.41
N GLN A 106 -6.20 6.30 17.77
CA GLN A 106 -5.80 5.99 19.16
C GLN A 106 -4.63 6.87 19.63
N ALA A 107 -3.64 7.09 18.75
CA ALA A 107 -2.50 7.98 19.06
C ALA A 107 -2.96 9.42 19.31
N ALA A 108 -3.86 9.96 18.49
CA ALA A 108 -4.45 11.30 18.68
C ALA A 108 -5.22 11.40 20.00
N ARG A 109 -6.00 10.36 20.35
CA ARG A 109 -6.73 10.31 21.63
C ARG A 109 -5.81 10.33 22.85
N LEU A 110 -4.66 9.64 22.77
CA LEU A 110 -3.64 9.68 23.84
C LEU A 110 -2.96 11.05 23.97
N LEU A 111 -3.00 11.88 22.93
CA LEU A 111 -2.53 13.26 22.95
C LEU A 111 -3.65 14.26 23.32
N ALA A 112 -4.77 13.78 23.88
CA ALA A 112 -5.92 14.56 24.28
C ALA A 112 -6.66 15.29 23.14
N VAL A 113 -6.44 14.88 21.88
CA VAL A 113 -7.26 15.34 20.75
C VAL A 113 -8.64 14.70 20.88
N ASP A 114 -9.72 15.48 20.78
CA ASP A 114 -11.07 14.92 20.84
C ASP A 114 -11.38 14.01 19.64
N GLY A 115 -12.42 13.15 19.78
CA GLY A 115 -12.70 12.11 18.79
C GLY A 115 -13.15 12.67 17.43
N GLU A 116 -13.89 13.77 17.42
CA GLU A 116 -14.39 14.37 16.17
C GLU A 116 -13.26 15.05 15.40
N THR A 117 -12.40 15.79 16.10
CA THR A 117 -11.19 16.40 15.51
C THR A 117 -10.25 15.32 14.93
N ALA A 118 -10.03 14.22 15.67
CA ALA A 118 -9.21 13.10 15.17
C ALA A 118 -9.84 12.45 13.92
N ALA A 119 -11.16 12.23 13.92
CA ALA A 119 -11.89 11.68 12.78
C ALA A 119 -11.86 12.63 11.58
N ALA A 120 -11.99 13.93 11.79
CA ALA A 120 -11.88 14.95 10.74
C ALA A 120 -10.46 14.98 10.14
N GLY A 121 -9.42 14.88 10.97
CA GLY A 121 -8.03 14.77 10.52
C GLY A 121 -7.79 13.54 9.64
N ILE A 122 -8.32 12.39 10.03
CA ILE A 122 -8.23 11.15 9.24
C ILE A 122 -8.98 11.30 7.90
N ARG A 123 -10.17 11.88 7.90
CA ARG A 123 -10.96 12.12 6.68
C ARG A 123 -10.22 13.00 5.67
N ASN A 124 -9.45 13.94 6.14
CA ASN A 124 -8.70 14.88 5.30
C ASN A 124 -7.26 14.42 5.01
N ALA A 125 -6.90 13.18 5.39
CA ALA A 125 -5.57 12.67 5.15
C ALA A 125 -5.32 12.47 3.64
N VAL A 126 -4.19 12.96 3.18
CA VAL A 126 -3.72 12.76 1.81
C VAL A 126 -2.36 12.07 1.87
N TRP A 127 -2.22 10.99 1.13
CA TRP A 127 -0.95 10.29 1.01
C TRP A 127 -0.82 9.72 -0.40
N HIS A 128 0.00 10.35 -1.21
CA HIS A 128 0.20 9.94 -2.59
C HIS A 128 0.80 8.54 -2.71
N GLY A 129 0.44 7.85 -3.79
CA GLY A 129 0.92 6.51 -4.07
C GLY A 129 0.50 5.45 -3.05
N ARG A 130 -0.73 5.49 -2.53
CA ARG A 130 -1.36 4.46 -1.70
C ARG A 130 -2.71 4.08 -2.27
N MET A 131 -2.72 3.20 -3.28
CA MET A 131 -3.91 2.89 -4.10
C MET A 131 -4.60 4.17 -4.56
N GLU A 132 -3.80 5.14 -4.98
CA GLU A 132 -4.28 6.45 -5.42
C GLU A 132 -4.78 6.37 -6.86
N GLU A 133 -6.06 6.63 -7.08
CA GLU A 133 -6.61 6.75 -8.42
C GLU A 133 -6.28 8.14 -8.98
N ILE A 134 -5.41 8.18 -9.99
CA ILE A 134 -4.94 9.42 -10.61
C ILE A 134 -5.73 9.83 -11.85
N GLN A 135 -6.38 8.87 -12.44
CA GLN A 135 -7.39 9.02 -13.49
C GLN A 135 -8.26 7.77 -13.52
N ASP A 136 -9.42 7.82 -14.20
CA ASP A 136 -10.37 6.71 -14.20
C ASP A 136 -9.72 5.35 -14.49
N GLY A 137 -9.75 4.45 -13.49
CA GLY A 137 -9.20 3.11 -13.53
C GLY A 137 -7.67 3.03 -13.62
N VAL A 138 -6.93 4.09 -13.25
CA VAL A 138 -5.46 4.06 -13.17
C VAL A 138 -5.00 4.41 -11.77
N TYR A 139 -4.34 3.47 -11.12
CA TYR A 139 -3.95 3.54 -9.72
C TYR A 139 -2.43 3.53 -9.55
N LEU A 140 -1.93 4.38 -8.64
CA LEU A 140 -0.54 4.36 -8.19
C LEU A 140 -0.45 3.71 -6.81
N ASP A 141 0.51 2.80 -6.63
CA ASP A 141 0.83 2.25 -5.31
C ASP A 141 2.33 2.10 -5.10
N GLY A 142 2.81 2.60 -3.97
CA GLY A 142 4.22 2.58 -3.59
C GLY A 142 4.69 1.28 -2.95
N ALA A 143 3.96 0.16 -3.08
CA ALA A 143 4.43 -1.14 -2.63
C ALA A 143 5.73 -1.51 -3.35
N HIS A 144 6.77 -1.82 -2.57
CA HIS A 144 8.14 -2.02 -3.06
C HIS A 144 8.91 -3.12 -2.32
N ASN A 145 8.22 -3.90 -1.50
CA ASN A 145 8.73 -5.07 -0.80
C ASN A 145 7.65 -6.16 -0.75
N GLU A 146 8.00 -7.35 -0.30
CA GLU A 146 7.08 -8.50 -0.30
C GLU A 146 5.81 -8.25 0.52
N GLY A 147 5.93 -7.62 1.70
CA GLY A 147 4.80 -7.28 2.55
C GLY A 147 3.87 -6.27 1.89
N GLY A 148 4.44 -5.21 1.31
CA GLY A 148 3.71 -4.19 0.57
C GLY A 148 2.98 -4.78 -0.65
N ILE A 149 3.66 -5.62 -1.45
CA ILE A 149 3.04 -6.28 -2.60
C ILE A 149 1.91 -7.23 -2.19
N ARG A 150 2.04 -7.97 -1.09
CA ARG A 150 0.93 -8.80 -0.57
C ARG A 150 -0.29 -7.96 -0.20
N ALA A 151 -0.08 -6.84 0.48
CA ALA A 151 -1.17 -5.91 0.83
C ALA A 151 -1.79 -5.25 -0.40
N PHE A 152 -0.93 -4.81 -1.34
CA PHE A 152 -1.35 -4.23 -2.62
C PHE A 152 -2.24 -5.18 -3.44
N VAL A 153 -1.84 -6.43 -3.60
CA VAL A 153 -2.59 -7.41 -4.42
C VAL A 153 -4.01 -7.61 -3.90
N GLY A 154 -4.21 -7.65 -2.58
CA GLY A 154 -5.54 -7.72 -1.98
C GLY A 154 -6.40 -6.52 -2.39
N ALA A 155 -5.90 -5.31 -2.20
CA ALA A 155 -6.59 -4.08 -2.56
C ALA A 155 -6.84 -3.96 -4.07
N ALA A 156 -5.84 -4.29 -4.90
CA ALA A 156 -5.95 -4.24 -6.36
C ALA A 156 -7.00 -5.21 -6.90
N ALA A 157 -7.07 -6.43 -6.36
CA ALA A 157 -8.09 -7.41 -6.73
C ALA A 157 -9.50 -6.93 -6.39
N GLU A 158 -9.70 -6.31 -5.23
CA GLU A 158 -10.98 -5.74 -4.81
C GLU A 158 -11.41 -4.57 -5.72
N VAL A 159 -10.48 -3.66 -6.03
CA VAL A 159 -10.72 -2.55 -6.96
C VAL A 159 -11.12 -3.07 -8.34
N ALA A 160 -10.37 -4.02 -8.88
CA ALA A 160 -10.67 -4.60 -10.19
C ALA A 160 -12.03 -5.33 -10.21
N ALA A 161 -12.36 -6.07 -9.14
CA ALA A 161 -13.65 -6.75 -9.01
C ALA A 161 -14.81 -5.75 -8.96
N ARG A 162 -14.71 -4.71 -8.14
CA ARG A 162 -15.71 -3.65 -8.06
C ARG A 162 -15.94 -2.96 -9.41
N ARG A 163 -14.86 -2.59 -10.12
CA ARG A 163 -14.97 -1.96 -11.45
C ARG A 163 -15.66 -2.86 -12.48
N ARG A 164 -15.41 -4.17 -12.44
CA ARG A 164 -16.13 -5.15 -13.27
C ARG A 164 -17.62 -5.21 -12.92
N GLU A 165 -17.94 -5.21 -11.64
CA GLU A 165 -19.34 -5.21 -11.18
C GLU A 165 -20.07 -3.92 -11.60
N GLU A 166 -19.47 -2.76 -11.39
CA GLU A 166 -20.05 -1.45 -11.75
C GLU A 166 -20.21 -1.27 -13.26
N SER A 167 -19.26 -1.74 -14.07
CA SER A 167 -19.34 -1.64 -15.53
C SER A 167 -20.21 -2.73 -16.18
N GLY A 168 -20.45 -3.85 -15.48
CA GLY A 168 -21.09 -5.04 -16.05
C GLY A 168 -20.27 -5.71 -17.16
N LYS A 169 -18.96 -5.43 -17.25
CA LYS A 169 -18.06 -5.93 -18.28
C LYS A 169 -16.82 -6.60 -17.68
N ASP A 170 -16.25 -7.53 -18.41
CA ASP A 170 -14.99 -8.19 -18.03
C ASP A 170 -13.79 -7.31 -18.41
N GLY A 171 -13.38 -6.44 -17.46
CA GLY A 171 -12.23 -5.56 -17.61
C GLY A 171 -10.92 -6.30 -17.39
N ARG A 172 -9.91 -5.97 -18.21
CA ARG A 172 -8.54 -6.49 -18.10
C ARG A 172 -7.78 -5.78 -16.97
N ILE A 173 -6.75 -6.45 -16.45
CA ILE A 173 -5.81 -5.87 -15.48
C ILE A 173 -4.47 -5.62 -16.14
N PHE A 174 -4.01 -4.38 -16.12
CA PHE A 174 -2.71 -3.96 -16.62
C PHE A 174 -1.80 -3.59 -15.46
N LEU A 175 -0.53 -3.99 -15.55
CA LEU A 175 0.51 -3.61 -14.59
C LEU A 175 1.63 -2.83 -15.27
N LEU A 176 2.03 -1.71 -14.67
CA LEU A 176 3.31 -1.05 -14.90
C LEU A 176 4.20 -1.35 -13.69
N PHE A 177 5.35 -1.99 -13.94
CA PHE A 177 6.25 -2.43 -12.88
C PHE A 177 7.67 -1.93 -13.09
N ALA A 178 8.27 -1.49 -11.99
CA ALA A 178 9.70 -1.25 -11.91
C ALA A 178 10.18 -1.52 -10.48
N ALA A 179 11.42 -1.98 -10.32
CA ALA A 179 11.98 -2.30 -9.03
C ALA A 179 13.43 -1.79 -8.88
N VAL A 180 13.89 -1.71 -7.63
CA VAL A 180 15.30 -1.49 -7.28
C VAL A 180 15.99 -2.83 -6.99
N SER A 181 17.30 -2.88 -7.22
CA SER A 181 18.10 -4.12 -7.18
C SER A 181 18.27 -4.73 -5.78
N ASP A 182 18.11 -3.92 -4.73
CA ASP A 182 18.24 -4.33 -3.32
C ASP A 182 16.92 -4.88 -2.72
N LYS A 183 15.89 -5.08 -3.53
CA LYS A 183 14.63 -5.70 -3.12
C LYS A 183 14.47 -7.09 -3.73
N ASN A 184 13.66 -7.93 -3.09
CA ASN A 184 13.33 -9.26 -3.61
C ASN A 184 12.29 -9.15 -4.73
N TYR A 185 12.70 -8.59 -5.87
CA TYR A 185 11.83 -8.32 -7.01
C TYR A 185 11.26 -9.61 -7.65
N GLU A 186 11.98 -10.74 -7.54
CA GLU A 186 11.48 -12.03 -8.06
C GLU A 186 10.24 -12.48 -7.28
N SER A 187 10.28 -12.45 -5.94
CA SER A 187 9.13 -12.75 -5.08
C SER A 187 7.97 -11.75 -5.27
N MET A 188 8.29 -10.47 -5.49
CA MET A 188 7.30 -9.44 -5.80
C MET A 188 6.56 -9.76 -7.10
N LEU A 189 7.28 -10.04 -8.19
CA LEU A 189 6.71 -10.41 -9.47
C LEU A 189 5.90 -11.71 -9.38
N GLU A 190 6.44 -12.74 -8.72
CA GLU A 190 5.71 -14.00 -8.51
C GLU A 190 4.37 -13.78 -7.81
N THR A 191 4.36 -12.95 -6.77
CA THR A 191 3.13 -12.62 -6.02
C THR A 191 2.13 -11.87 -6.90
N LEU A 192 2.57 -10.87 -7.65
CA LEU A 192 1.75 -10.12 -8.60
C LEU A 192 1.13 -11.03 -9.65
N MET A 193 1.94 -11.84 -10.31
CA MET A 193 1.49 -12.70 -11.39
C MET A 193 0.53 -13.80 -10.92
N ARG A 194 0.82 -14.46 -9.79
CA ARG A 194 -0.02 -15.55 -9.27
C ARG A 194 -1.33 -15.08 -8.65
N LYS A 195 -1.33 -13.93 -7.98
CA LYS A 195 -2.48 -13.47 -7.18
C LYS A 195 -3.38 -12.51 -7.96
N LEU A 196 -2.81 -11.57 -8.69
CA LEU A 196 -3.57 -10.58 -9.44
C LEU A 196 -3.89 -11.05 -10.86
N LYS A 197 -3.04 -11.92 -11.43
CA LYS A 197 -3.19 -12.50 -12.79
C LYS A 197 -3.44 -11.40 -13.84
N PRO A 198 -2.49 -10.47 -14.01
CA PRO A 198 -2.67 -9.40 -14.98
C PRO A 198 -2.71 -9.95 -16.40
N ASP A 199 -3.50 -9.33 -17.25
CA ASP A 199 -3.55 -9.62 -18.70
C ASP A 199 -2.30 -9.09 -19.41
N ARG A 200 -1.75 -7.97 -18.88
CA ARG A 200 -0.57 -7.33 -19.44
C ARG A 200 0.34 -6.76 -18.35
N LEU A 201 1.65 -7.00 -18.53
CA LEU A 201 2.73 -6.47 -17.69
C LEU A 201 3.66 -5.63 -18.54
N VAL A 202 3.79 -4.35 -18.24
CA VAL A 202 4.82 -3.47 -18.80
C VAL A 202 5.92 -3.26 -17.78
N LEU A 203 7.15 -3.60 -18.17
CA LEU A 203 8.36 -3.36 -17.38
C LEU A 203 9.00 -2.06 -17.84
N THR A 204 9.43 -1.23 -16.87
CA THR A 204 10.09 0.04 -17.18
C THR A 204 11.32 0.26 -16.31
N HIS A 205 12.24 1.13 -16.76
CA HIS A 205 13.52 1.38 -16.09
C HIS A 205 13.43 2.64 -15.21
N LEU A 206 14.01 2.58 -14.02
CA LEU A 206 14.10 3.71 -13.10
C LEU A 206 15.40 4.49 -13.33
N TYR A 207 15.35 5.81 -13.28
CA TYR A 207 16.51 6.68 -13.37
C TYR A 207 17.17 6.88 -11.99
N THR A 208 17.70 5.80 -11.43
CA THR A 208 18.43 5.78 -10.15
C THR A 208 19.59 4.78 -10.20
N SER A 209 20.66 5.03 -9.43
CA SER A 209 21.78 4.10 -9.31
C SER A 209 21.41 2.73 -8.72
N ARG A 210 20.25 2.65 -8.06
CA ARG A 210 19.70 1.41 -7.50
C ARG A 210 18.75 0.68 -8.44
N ALA A 211 18.52 1.19 -9.65
CA ALA A 211 17.60 0.57 -10.60
C ALA A 211 17.99 -0.88 -10.90
N LEU A 212 17.00 -1.76 -10.92
CA LEU A 212 17.16 -3.11 -11.46
C LEU A 212 17.30 -3.03 -12.98
N SER A 213 18.18 -3.85 -13.56
CA SER A 213 18.35 -3.88 -15.02
C SER A 213 17.09 -4.44 -15.70
N MET A 214 16.81 -3.94 -16.91
CA MET A 214 15.68 -4.43 -17.71
C MET A 214 15.79 -5.94 -17.98
N GLU A 215 16.98 -6.42 -18.30
CA GLU A 215 17.25 -7.86 -18.55
C GLU A 215 16.89 -8.72 -17.33
N ALA A 216 17.25 -8.29 -16.11
CA ALA A 216 16.91 -9.02 -14.90
C ALA A 216 15.39 -9.03 -14.63
N MET A 217 14.70 -7.90 -14.86
CA MET A 217 13.24 -7.84 -14.74
C MET A 217 12.55 -8.72 -15.76
N GLU A 218 12.96 -8.67 -17.03
CA GLU A 218 12.42 -9.51 -18.10
C GLU A 218 12.56 -10.99 -17.79
N LYS A 219 13.76 -11.39 -17.41
CA LYS A 219 14.05 -12.79 -17.04
C LYS A 219 13.17 -13.26 -15.87
N ALA A 220 12.99 -12.43 -14.85
CA ALA A 220 12.13 -12.76 -13.71
C ALA A 220 10.64 -12.81 -14.12
N ALA A 221 10.17 -11.84 -14.90
CA ALA A 221 8.80 -11.79 -15.37
C ALA A 221 8.43 -13.01 -16.24
N HIS A 222 9.26 -13.35 -17.21
CA HIS A 222 9.01 -14.49 -18.10
C HIS A 222 8.99 -15.85 -17.39
N ARG A 223 9.63 -15.99 -16.23
CA ARG A 223 9.54 -17.24 -15.43
C ARG A 223 8.14 -17.45 -14.82
N VAL A 224 7.37 -16.39 -14.63
CA VAL A 224 6.10 -16.41 -13.88
C VAL A 224 4.91 -15.88 -14.68
N ALA A 225 5.15 -15.43 -15.93
CA ALA A 225 4.14 -14.84 -16.81
C ALA A 225 3.32 -15.91 -17.53
N ASP A 226 2.51 -16.67 -16.79
CA ASP A 226 1.59 -17.65 -17.36
C ASP A 226 0.37 -16.95 -17.97
N GLY A 227 0.29 -16.91 -19.31
CA GLY A 227 -0.80 -16.27 -20.04
C GLY A 227 -0.83 -14.73 -20.03
N CYS A 228 0.18 -14.07 -19.43
CA CYS A 228 0.29 -12.62 -19.39
C CYS A 228 1.16 -12.10 -20.53
N GLU A 229 0.71 -11.06 -21.23
CA GLU A 229 1.54 -10.35 -22.21
C GLU A 229 2.59 -9.50 -21.48
N VAL A 230 3.87 -9.78 -21.72
CA VAL A 230 5.00 -9.04 -21.12
C VAL A 230 5.64 -8.14 -22.17
N GLN A 231 5.79 -6.85 -21.86
CA GLN A 231 6.44 -5.87 -22.73
C GLN A 231 7.43 -5.03 -21.91
N SER A 232 8.58 -4.72 -22.53
CA SER A 232 9.59 -3.84 -21.95
C SER A 232 9.61 -2.51 -22.66
N ILE A 233 9.40 -1.42 -21.90
CA ILE A 233 9.46 -0.04 -22.39
C ILE A 233 10.32 0.75 -21.39
N PRO A 234 11.60 1.01 -21.69
CA PRO A 234 12.53 1.61 -20.73
C PRO A 234 12.11 2.98 -20.20
N ASP A 235 11.56 3.85 -21.05
CA ASP A 235 11.12 5.18 -20.63
C ASP A 235 9.79 5.12 -19.88
N VAL A 236 9.79 5.54 -18.60
CA VAL A 236 8.63 5.50 -17.69
C VAL A 236 7.42 6.24 -18.29
N LYS A 237 7.65 7.40 -18.95
CA LYS A 237 6.55 8.17 -19.54
C LYS A 237 5.91 7.42 -20.70
N THR A 238 6.73 6.90 -21.60
CA THR A 238 6.26 6.12 -22.74
C THR A 238 5.53 4.87 -22.29
N ALA A 239 6.08 4.14 -21.31
CA ALA A 239 5.47 2.95 -20.72
C ALA A 239 4.08 3.24 -20.14
N TYR A 240 3.96 4.31 -19.36
CA TYR A 240 2.69 4.77 -18.79
C TYR A 240 1.69 5.15 -19.89
N GLN A 241 2.12 5.98 -20.86
CA GLN A 241 1.26 6.42 -21.96
C GLN A 241 0.75 5.26 -22.81
N THR A 242 1.59 4.27 -23.08
CA THR A 242 1.21 3.06 -23.81
C THR A 242 0.08 2.33 -23.09
N LEU A 243 0.24 2.06 -21.79
CA LEU A 243 -0.81 1.39 -21.01
C LEU A 243 -2.12 2.18 -20.98
N VAL A 244 -2.04 3.48 -20.76
CA VAL A 244 -3.24 4.33 -20.67
C VAL A 244 -3.97 4.44 -22.00
N GLN A 245 -3.24 4.51 -23.12
CA GLN A 245 -3.85 4.57 -24.48
C GLN A 245 -4.53 3.28 -24.87
N GLU A 246 -4.01 2.14 -24.41
CA GLU A 246 -4.57 0.81 -24.74
C GLU A 246 -5.68 0.37 -23.79
N LYS A 247 -5.78 1.04 -22.62
CA LYS A 247 -6.79 0.78 -21.63
C LYS A 247 -8.19 1.17 -22.12
N ARG A 248 -9.15 0.24 -22.05
CA ARG A 248 -10.57 0.51 -22.23
C ARG A 248 -11.16 1.10 -20.95
N PRO A 249 -12.35 1.73 -20.96
CA PRO A 249 -12.99 2.26 -19.76
C PRO A 249 -13.16 1.24 -18.63
N GLU A 250 -13.49 0.00 -18.96
CA GLU A 250 -13.67 -1.10 -18.01
C GLU A 250 -12.37 -1.69 -17.46
N ASP A 251 -11.22 -1.48 -18.13
CA ASP A 251 -9.93 -2.03 -17.72
C ASP A 251 -9.38 -1.27 -16.49
N THR A 252 -8.56 -1.95 -15.69
CA THR A 252 -7.88 -1.37 -14.53
C THR A 252 -6.37 -1.43 -14.72
N CYS A 253 -5.69 -0.33 -14.52
CA CYS A 253 -4.24 -0.21 -14.63
C CYS A 253 -3.63 0.11 -13.28
N PHE A 254 -2.60 -0.62 -12.86
CA PHE A 254 -1.86 -0.38 -11.64
C PHE A 254 -0.39 -0.11 -11.92
N CYS A 255 0.17 0.93 -11.31
CA CYS A 255 1.60 1.25 -11.34
C CYS A 255 2.20 0.95 -9.98
N VAL A 256 3.15 0.00 -9.89
CA VAL A 256 3.63 -0.55 -8.62
C VAL A 256 5.08 -1.04 -8.69
N GLY A 257 5.72 -1.27 -7.55
CA GLY A 257 7.02 -1.92 -7.41
C GLY A 257 8.13 -1.02 -6.90
N SER A 258 7.97 0.31 -6.97
CA SER A 258 8.97 1.25 -6.45
C SER A 258 8.39 2.63 -6.15
N LEU A 259 8.81 3.24 -5.04
CA LEU A 259 8.51 4.64 -4.75
C LEU A 259 9.16 5.60 -5.78
N TYR A 260 10.28 5.20 -6.40
CA TYR A 260 10.88 5.99 -7.49
C TYR A 260 9.98 6.04 -8.72
N LEU A 261 9.32 4.91 -9.06
CA LEU A 261 8.34 4.88 -10.15
C LEU A 261 7.20 5.86 -9.89
N ILE A 262 6.63 5.82 -8.68
CA ILE A 262 5.54 6.72 -8.30
C ILE A 262 5.96 8.18 -8.40
N GLY A 263 7.11 8.54 -7.80
CA GLY A 263 7.62 9.91 -7.85
C GLY A 263 7.96 10.41 -9.28
N GLU A 264 8.35 9.52 -10.19
CA GLU A 264 8.54 9.87 -11.61
C GLU A 264 7.22 10.11 -12.32
N LEU A 265 6.22 9.29 -12.06
CA LEU A 265 4.88 9.44 -12.64
C LEU A 265 4.19 10.71 -12.14
N GLU A 266 4.20 10.98 -10.84
CA GLU A 266 3.61 12.20 -10.25
C GLU A 266 4.21 13.48 -10.84
N LYS A 267 5.54 13.56 -10.97
CA LYS A 267 6.22 14.71 -11.58
C LYS A 267 5.80 14.95 -13.04
N LYS A 268 5.50 13.88 -13.77
CA LYS A 268 5.13 13.94 -15.19
C LYS A 268 3.65 14.27 -15.37
N ILE A 269 2.78 13.73 -14.50
CA ILE A 269 1.33 13.99 -14.51
C ILE A 269 1.04 15.44 -14.13
N SER A 270 1.69 15.97 -13.07
CA SER A 270 1.55 17.37 -12.65
C SER A 270 1.98 18.38 -13.72
N ARG A 271 2.94 18.02 -14.58
CA ARG A 271 3.40 18.88 -15.68
C ARG A 271 2.49 18.89 -16.92
N THR A 272 1.59 17.92 -17.03
CA THR A 272 0.64 17.82 -18.17
C THR A 272 -0.71 18.49 -17.90
N GLY A 273 -0.87 19.22 -16.79
CA GLY A 273 -2.07 20.02 -16.50
C GLY A 273 -3.30 19.20 -16.11
N PHE A 274 -3.12 17.99 -15.62
CA PHE A 274 -4.20 17.26 -14.93
C PHE A 274 -4.41 17.88 -13.54
N ASP A 275 -5.34 18.80 -13.49
CA ASP A 275 -5.73 19.53 -12.29
C ASP A 275 -6.42 18.57 -11.30
N SER A 276 -5.84 18.41 -10.12
CA SER A 276 -6.36 17.60 -9.01
C SER A 276 -7.61 18.23 -8.36
N THR A 277 -8.21 19.25 -8.96
CA THR A 277 -9.36 20.00 -8.44
C THR A 277 -10.72 19.33 -8.63
N ALA A 278 -10.80 18.14 -9.23
CA ALA A 278 -12.07 17.41 -9.40
C ALA A 278 -12.57 16.67 -8.13
N ARG A 279 -11.94 16.86 -6.97
CA ARG A 279 -12.35 16.22 -5.69
C ARG A 279 -12.98 17.19 -4.69
N MET A 280 -13.66 18.23 -5.14
CA MET A 280 -14.51 19.08 -4.30
C MET A 280 -15.92 19.15 -4.89
N VAL A 281 -16.72 18.11 -4.73
CA VAL A 281 -18.19 18.21 -4.57
C VAL A 281 -18.64 17.04 -3.70
#